data_4c8418004f159bc0f45cf37d8f34ecf8
#
_entry.id   4c8418004f159bc0f45cf37d8f34ecf8
#
_cell.length_a   1.000
_cell.length_b   1.000
_cell.length_c   1.000
_cell.angle_alpha   90.00
_cell.angle_beta   90.00
_cell.angle_gamma   90.00
#
_symmetry.space_group_name_H-M   'P 1'
#
loop_
_entity.id
_entity.type
_entity.pdbx_description
1 polymer ?
#
loop_
_entity_poly.entity_id
_entity_poly.type
_entity_poly.pdbx_seq_one_letter_code
_entity_poly.pdbx_strand_id
1 'polypeptide(L)'
;NRICICGGGPLPASTFRMFNELGIDFVQGYGLTETSPITHLNPVEAYRETSVGKLFPEEEVKIVDPDSDGNGLIFIKGPMVMKGYYNNEEATKEVLSEDGWLNTGDVGHQDKDGYLYLTGRAKNVIVTEGGKNVFPEEIEDHFQLYDDIDTICIIPYVIDKAMKSEGI
;
A
#
# COMPACT_ATOMS: atom_id res chain seq x y z
N ASN A 1 -21.20 6.69 17.43
CA ASN A 1 -20.72 6.41 16.08
C ASN A 1 -21.16 5.02 15.66
N ARG A 2 -21.53 4.86 14.41
CA ARG A 2 -22.01 3.58 13.88
C ARG A 2 -20.90 2.85 13.12
N ILE A 3 -19.96 3.58 12.52
CA ILE A 3 -18.84 3.04 11.74
C ILE A 3 -17.60 3.87 12.07
N CYS A 4 -16.47 3.20 12.28
CA CYS A 4 -15.15 3.83 12.42
C CYS A 4 -14.34 3.51 11.17
N ILE A 5 -13.79 4.54 10.53
CA ILE A 5 -12.94 4.39 9.33
C ILE A 5 -11.51 4.76 9.72
N CYS A 6 -10.56 3.89 9.40
CA CYS A 6 -9.14 4.13 9.53
C CYS A 6 -8.49 4.22 8.15
N GLY A 7 -7.55 5.13 7.98
CA GLY A 7 -6.78 5.31 6.75
C GLY A 7 -5.57 6.20 6.98
N GLY A 8 -4.73 6.33 5.95
CA GLY A 8 -3.53 7.16 5.99
C GLY A 8 -2.24 6.43 6.39
N GLY A 9 -2.32 5.15 6.71
CA GLY A 9 -1.17 4.29 7.01
C GLY A 9 -1.57 2.83 7.15
N PRO A 10 -0.61 1.91 7.23
CA PRO A 10 -0.87 0.51 7.46
C PRO A 10 -1.52 0.29 8.84
N LEU A 11 -2.41 -0.68 8.92
CA LEU A 11 -3.05 -1.08 10.16
C LEU A 11 -2.80 -2.57 10.38
N PRO A 12 -2.19 -2.99 11.52
CA PRO A 12 -2.02 -4.40 11.83
C PRO A 12 -3.36 -5.14 11.86
N ALA A 13 -3.42 -6.32 11.23
CA ALA A 13 -4.64 -7.13 11.15
C ALA A 13 -5.20 -7.48 12.55
N SER A 14 -4.33 -7.64 13.54
CA SER A 14 -4.72 -7.88 14.95
C SER A 14 -5.47 -6.68 15.54
N THR A 15 -5.01 -5.46 15.29
CA THR A 15 -5.69 -4.24 15.75
C THR A 15 -7.06 -4.12 15.10
N PHE A 16 -7.13 -4.38 13.79
CA PHE A 16 -8.38 -4.40 13.04
C PHE A 16 -9.37 -5.41 13.66
N ARG A 17 -8.91 -6.64 13.90
CA ARG A 17 -9.71 -7.72 14.50
C ARG A 17 -10.20 -7.35 15.91
N MET A 18 -9.34 -6.80 16.75
CA MET A 18 -9.67 -6.38 18.10
C MET A 18 -10.85 -5.41 18.15
N PHE A 19 -10.88 -4.39 17.28
CA PHE A 19 -11.99 -3.44 17.25
C PHE A 19 -13.31 -4.10 16.83
N ASN A 20 -13.26 -4.99 15.83
CA ASN A 20 -14.45 -5.71 15.37
C ASN A 20 -14.96 -6.70 16.43
N GLU A 21 -14.07 -7.39 17.18
CA GLU A 21 -14.42 -8.26 18.31
C GLU A 21 -15.07 -7.50 19.48
N LEU A 22 -14.72 -6.22 19.66
CA LEU A 22 -15.38 -5.33 20.62
C LEU A 22 -16.77 -4.85 20.15
N GLY A 23 -17.21 -5.28 18.97
CA GLY A 23 -18.50 -4.87 18.40
C GLY A 23 -18.49 -3.48 17.78
N ILE A 24 -17.32 -2.96 17.44
CA ILE A 24 -17.16 -1.69 16.74
C ILE A 24 -17.03 -2.01 15.25
N ASP A 25 -17.98 -1.53 14.44
CA ASP A 25 -17.88 -1.60 12.97
C ASP A 25 -16.68 -0.75 12.53
N PHE A 26 -15.53 -1.40 12.40
CA PHE A 26 -14.27 -0.77 12.08
C PHE A 26 -13.82 -1.21 10.69
N VAL A 27 -13.53 -0.27 9.79
CA VAL A 27 -13.13 -0.56 8.42
C VAL A 27 -11.90 0.26 8.03
N GLN A 28 -11.07 -0.32 7.18
CA GLN A 28 -9.90 0.33 6.60
C GLN A 28 -10.23 0.86 5.22
N GLY A 29 -9.69 2.05 4.91
CA GLY A 29 -9.73 2.66 3.59
C GLY A 29 -8.35 3.07 3.11
N TYR A 30 -8.24 3.31 1.82
CA TYR A 30 -7.02 3.73 1.14
C TYR A 30 -7.30 4.91 0.22
N GLY A 31 -6.31 5.77 0.15
CA GLY A 31 -6.24 6.88 -0.77
C GLY A 31 -5.11 7.82 -0.42
N LEU A 32 -4.99 8.89 -1.17
CA LEU A 32 -3.92 9.88 -1.09
C LEU A 32 -4.52 11.29 -1.09
N THR A 33 -3.74 12.27 -0.70
CA THR A 33 -4.13 13.68 -0.87
C THR A 33 -4.50 13.98 -2.32
N GLU A 34 -3.76 13.38 -3.24
CA GLU A 34 -3.95 13.45 -4.69
C GLU A 34 -5.26 12.81 -5.19
N THR A 35 -5.98 12.07 -4.32
CA THR A 35 -7.25 11.40 -4.63
C THR A 35 -8.43 11.86 -3.75
N SER A 36 -8.34 12.97 -3.05
CA SER A 36 -9.39 13.76 -2.37
C SER A 36 -10.28 13.04 -1.36
N PRO A 37 -9.84 12.35 -0.37
CA PRO A 37 -8.59 11.63 -0.13
C PRO A 37 -8.71 10.12 -0.27
N ILE A 38 -9.88 9.56 -0.59
CA ILE A 38 -10.16 8.11 -0.49
C ILE A 38 -10.59 7.54 -1.84
N THR A 39 -10.10 6.35 -2.15
CA THR A 39 -10.45 5.59 -3.37
C THR A 39 -10.99 4.19 -3.09
N HIS A 40 -10.51 3.57 -2.01
CA HIS A 40 -10.93 2.22 -1.62
C HIS A 40 -11.42 2.22 -0.19
N LEU A 41 -12.44 1.41 0.08
CA LEU A 41 -12.98 1.21 1.42
C LEU A 41 -13.42 -0.24 1.60
N ASN A 42 -13.09 -0.83 2.75
CA ASN A 42 -13.61 -2.12 3.13
C ASN A 42 -15.13 -2.02 3.38
N PRO A 43 -15.93 -2.92 2.77
CA PRO A 43 -17.34 -3.03 3.12
C PRO A 43 -17.49 -3.56 4.55
N VAL A 44 -18.34 -2.94 5.37
CA VAL A 44 -18.55 -3.34 6.78
C VAL A 44 -18.96 -4.81 6.91
N GLU A 45 -19.87 -5.27 6.04
CA GLU A 45 -20.45 -6.63 6.12
C GLU A 45 -19.60 -7.70 5.42
N ALA A 46 -18.58 -7.29 4.66
CA ALA A 46 -17.74 -8.18 3.87
C ALA A 46 -16.28 -7.70 3.85
N TYR A 47 -15.79 -7.22 4.96
CA TYR A 47 -14.42 -6.73 5.07
C TYR A 47 -13.37 -7.85 4.96
N ARG A 48 -12.16 -7.49 4.58
CA ARG A 48 -10.98 -8.36 4.63
C ARG A 48 -9.90 -7.66 5.43
N GLU A 49 -9.39 -8.31 6.48
CA GLU A 49 -8.52 -7.73 7.51
C GLU A 49 -7.23 -7.11 6.96
N THR A 50 -6.68 -7.69 5.88
CA THR A 50 -5.41 -7.25 5.28
C THR A 50 -5.61 -6.41 4.02
N SER A 51 -6.87 -6.18 3.61
CA SER A 51 -7.21 -5.40 2.43
C SER A 51 -7.61 -3.99 2.81
N VAL A 52 -7.33 -3.05 1.94
CA VAL A 52 -7.84 -1.68 2.03
C VAL A 52 -9.25 -1.53 1.41
N GLY A 53 -9.84 -2.63 0.96
CA GLY A 53 -11.21 -2.70 0.48
C GLY A 53 -11.37 -2.62 -1.03
N LYS A 54 -12.56 -2.23 -1.45
CA LYS A 54 -12.96 -2.13 -2.85
C LYS A 54 -12.97 -0.70 -3.34
N LEU A 55 -12.72 -0.54 -4.62
CA LEU A 55 -12.77 0.73 -5.32
C LEU A 55 -14.17 1.35 -5.25
N PHE A 56 -14.25 2.67 -5.11
CA PHE A 56 -15.51 3.39 -5.20
C PHE A 56 -16.09 3.36 -6.62
N PRO A 57 -17.41 3.54 -6.78
CA PRO A 57 -18.03 3.72 -8.09
C PRO A 57 -17.43 4.91 -8.85
N GLU A 58 -17.42 4.83 -10.19
CA GLU A 58 -16.92 5.85 -11.10
C GLU A 58 -15.38 6.03 -11.09
N GLU A 59 -14.67 5.14 -10.39
CA GLU A 59 -13.21 5.09 -10.33
C GLU A 59 -12.68 3.88 -11.09
N GLU A 60 -11.46 3.98 -11.56
CA GLU A 60 -10.75 2.89 -12.22
C GLU A 60 -9.40 2.66 -11.51
N VAL A 61 -9.02 1.39 -11.37
CA VAL A 61 -7.71 0.99 -10.85
C VAL A 61 -7.06 0.02 -11.83
N LYS A 62 -5.75 0.12 -11.98
CA LYS A 62 -4.94 -0.87 -12.70
C LYS A 62 -3.65 -1.15 -11.96
N ILE A 63 -3.19 -2.40 -12.04
CA ILE A 63 -1.89 -2.83 -11.55
C ILE A 63 -0.96 -2.92 -12.76
N VAL A 64 0.14 -2.17 -12.73
CA VAL A 64 1.07 -2.04 -13.84
C VAL A 64 2.37 -2.77 -13.50
N ASP A 65 2.92 -3.50 -14.47
CA ASP A 65 4.13 -4.30 -14.37
C ASP A 65 4.14 -5.25 -13.15
N PRO A 66 3.12 -6.13 -13.03
CA PRO A 66 3.03 -7.03 -11.89
C PRO A 66 4.15 -8.08 -11.91
N ASP A 67 4.69 -8.39 -10.74
CA ASP A 67 5.63 -9.49 -10.53
C ASP A 67 4.92 -10.87 -10.54
N SER A 68 5.67 -11.94 -10.21
CA SER A 68 5.14 -13.31 -10.16
C SER A 68 4.01 -13.50 -9.14
N ASP A 69 3.95 -12.67 -8.13
CA ASP A 69 2.96 -12.71 -7.06
C ASP A 69 1.77 -11.78 -7.34
N GLY A 70 1.83 -11.05 -8.46
CA GLY A 70 0.80 -10.12 -8.92
C GLY A 70 0.94 -8.72 -8.35
N ASN A 71 1.98 -8.44 -7.57
CA ASN A 71 2.24 -7.11 -7.03
C ASN A 71 2.85 -6.21 -8.08
N GLY A 72 2.23 -5.07 -8.32
CA GLY A 72 2.72 -4.07 -9.27
C GLY A 72 2.33 -2.66 -8.86
N LEU A 73 2.75 -1.69 -9.64
CA LEU A 73 2.42 -0.28 -9.42
C LEU A 73 0.91 -0.04 -9.52
N ILE A 74 0.35 0.63 -8.53
CA ILE A 74 -1.06 0.97 -8.48
C ILE A 74 -1.28 2.29 -9.19
N PHE A 75 -2.12 2.28 -10.22
CA PHE A 75 -2.59 3.47 -10.90
C PHE A 75 -4.09 3.63 -10.69
N ILE A 76 -4.53 4.87 -10.49
CA ILE A 76 -5.93 5.21 -10.23
C ILE A 76 -6.36 6.31 -11.19
N LYS A 77 -7.59 6.21 -11.67
CA LYS A 77 -8.23 7.22 -12.49
C LYS A 77 -9.67 7.45 -12.02
N GLY A 78 -10.09 8.69 -11.99
CA GLY A 78 -11.46 9.03 -11.60
C GLY A 78 -11.63 10.51 -11.29
N PRO A 79 -12.86 10.95 -11.01
CA PRO A 79 -13.17 12.35 -10.79
C PRO A 79 -12.52 12.95 -9.53
N MET A 80 -12.09 12.10 -8.56
CA MET A 80 -11.42 12.53 -7.35
C MET A 80 -9.92 12.79 -7.54
N VAL A 81 -9.33 12.34 -8.64
CA VAL A 81 -7.90 12.56 -8.92
C VAL A 81 -7.64 14.05 -9.09
N MET A 82 -6.59 14.54 -8.45
CA MET A 82 -6.17 15.95 -8.52
C MET A 82 -5.94 16.42 -9.96
N LYS A 83 -6.04 17.73 -10.17
CA LYS A 83 -5.67 18.33 -11.46
C LYS A 83 -4.17 18.51 -11.64
N GLY A 84 -3.41 18.43 -10.57
CA GLY A 84 -1.97 18.59 -10.51
C GLY A 84 -1.49 19.30 -9.27
N TYR A 85 -0.18 19.35 -9.09
CA TYR A 85 0.47 20.10 -8.02
C TYR A 85 0.50 21.59 -8.35
N TYR A 86 0.18 22.43 -7.36
CA TYR A 86 0.14 23.87 -7.53
C TYR A 86 1.51 24.44 -7.93
N ASN A 87 1.55 25.17 -9.06
CA ASN A 87 2.76 25.76 -9.64
C ASN A 87 3.93 24.76 -9.83
N ASN A 88 3.64 23.47 -10.03
CA ASN A 88 4.66 22.43 -10.24
C ASN A 88 4.23 21.45 -11.34
N GLU A 89 4.35 21.88 -12.59
CA GLU A 89 3.98 21.06 -13.75
C GLU A 89 4.91 19.85 -13.94
N GLU A 90 6.19 19.98 -13.56
CA GLU A 90 7.17 18.91 -13.68
C GLU A 90 6.77 17.74 -12.79
N ALA A 91 6.60 17.98 -11.48
CA ALA A 91 6.14 16.95 -10.56
C ALA A 91 4.74 16.41 -10.93
N THR A 92 3.87 17.23 -11.51
CA THR A 92 2.57 16.77 -11.98
C THR A 92 2.71 15.74 -13.11
N LYS A 93 3.56 16.02 -14.10
CA LYS A 93 3.80 15.12 -15.23
C LYS A 93 4.48 13.80 -14.84
N GLU A 94 5.23 13.79 -13.74
CA GLU A 94 5.85 12.56 -13.22
C GLU A 94 4.83 11.55 -12.70
N VAL A 95 3.71 12.03 -12.17
CA VAL A 95 2.71 11.16 -11.51
C VAL A 95 1.38 11.07 -12.24
N LEU A 96 1.02 12.07 -13.04
CA LEU A 96 -0.27 12.17 -13.72
C LEU A 96 -0.09 12.12 -15.22
N SER A 97 -0.64 11.08 -15.86
CA SER A 97 -0.62 10.93 -17.31
C SER A 97 -1.64 11.85 -18.00
N GLU A 98 -1.43 12.12 -19.30
CA GLU A 98 -2.32 12.97 -20.10
C GLU A 98 -3.75 12.42 -20.19
N ASP A 99 -3.92 11.11 -20.11
CA ASP A 99 -5.22 10.42 -20.11
C ASP A 99 -5.85 10.27 -18.72
N GLY A 100 -5.25 10.90 -17.69
CA GLY A 100 -5.81 11.05 -16.35
C GLY A 100 -5.51 9.91 -15.36
N TRP A 101 -4.53 9.05 -15.64
CA TRP A 101 -4.07 8.04 -14.69
C TRP A 101 -3.03 8.63 -13.74
N LEU A 102 -3.30 8.51 -12.46
CA LEU A 102 -2.39 8.86 -11.37
C LEU A 102 -1.57 7.64 -10.98
N ASN A 103 -0.24 7.74 -11.08
CA ASN A 103 0.68 6.80 -10.44
C ASN A 103 0.73 7.12 -8.94
N THR A 104 0.23 6.23 -8.11
CA THR A 104 0.17 6.44 -6.66
C THR A 104 1.53 6.32 -5.98
N GLY A 105 2.49 5.68 -6.64
CA GLY A 105 3.78 5.29 -6.05
C GLY A 105 3.67 4.12 -5.06
N ASP A 106 2.47 3.56 -4.87
CA ASP A 106 2.24 2.38 -4.07
C ASP A 106 2.30 1.12 -4.93
N VAL A 107 2.69 0.01 -4.31
CA VAL A 107 2.73 -1.33 -4.90
C VAL A 107 1.71 -2.22 -4.20
N GLY A 108 1.05 -3.07 -4.97
CA GLY A 108 0.08 -4.00 -4.44
C GLY A 108 -0.58 -4.83 -5.53
N HIS A 109 -1.58 -5.59 -5.14
CA HIS A 109 -2.36 -6.43 -6.04
C HIS A 109 -3.85 -6.33 -5.76
N GLN A 110 -4.65 -6.68 -6.76
CA GLN A 110 -6.09 -6.79 -6.62
C GLN A 110 -6.51 -8.26 -6.77
N ASP A 111 -7.35 -8.74 -5.86
CA ASP A 111 -7.88 -10.09 -5.99
C ASP A 111 -9.07 -10.15 -6.98
N LYS A 112 -9.52 -11.40 -7.27
CA LYS A 112 -10.64 -11.67 -8.18
C LYS A 112 -11.98 -11.05 -7.76
N ASP A 113 -12.13 -10.73 -6.48
CA ASP A 113 -13.35 -10.14 -5.91
C ASP A 113 -13.27 -8.61 -5.85
N GLY A 114 -12.16 -8.02 -6.33
CA GLY A 114 -11.93 -6.60 -6.45
C GLY A 114 -11.40 -5.92 -5.18
N TYR A 115 -10.87 -6.69 -4.21
CA TYR A 115 -10.21 -6.13 -3.04
C TYR A 115 -8.76 -5.79 -3.35
N LEU A 116 -8.34 -4.59 -2.97
CA LEU A 116 -6.97 -4.12 -3.12
C LEU A 116 -6.15 -4.44 -1.85
N TYR A 117 -4.94 -4.94 -2.06
CA TYR A 117 -3.96 -5.22 -1.02
C TYR A 117 -2.70 -4.39 -1.30
N LEU A 118 -2.23 -3.67 -0.29
CA LEU A 118 -1.00 -2.90 -0.39
C LEU A 118 0.17 -3.75 0.10
N THR A 119 1.27 -3.70 -0.65
CA THR A 119 2.51 -4.43 -0.31
C THR A 119 3.59 -3.46 0.20
N GLY A 120 3.67 -2.26 -0.37
CA GLY A 120 4.62 -1.24 0.07
C GLY A 120 4.71 -0.07 -0.91
N ARG A 121 5.79 0.71 -0.76
CA ARG A 121 6.11 1.85 -1.63
C ARG A 121 7.12 1.46 -2.69
N ALA A 122 6.87 1.82 -3.95
CA ALA A 122 7.78 1.55 -5.07
C ALA A 122 9.21 2.07 -4.82
N LYS A 123 9.35 3.24 -4.23
CA LYS A 123 10.64 3.85 -3.90
C LYS A 123 11.40 3.16 -2.77
N ASN A 124 10.72 2.34 -1.97
CA ASN A 124 11.30 1.65 -0.82
C ASN A 124 11.67 0.19 -1.14
N VAL A 125 11.24 -0.32 -2.29
CA VAL A 125 11.52 -1.70 -2.71
C VAL A 125 13.03 -1.95 -2.72
N ILE A 126 13.44 -3.00 -2.01
CA ILE A 126 14.82 -3.48 -1.99
C ILE A 126 14.92 -4.62 -3.02
N VAL A 127 15.67 -4.38 -4.09
CA VAL A 127 15.94 -5.43 -5.07
C VAL A 127 17.19 -6.20 -4.66
N THR A 128 17.03 -7.49 -4.35
CA THR A 128 18.15 -8.34 -3.97
C THR A 128 19.05 -8.66 -5.17
N GLU A 129 20.28 -9.15 -4.94
CA GLU A 129 21.19 -9.57 -6.00
C GLU A 129 20.59 -10.66 -6.93
N GLY A 130 19.65 -11.44 -6.42
CA GLY A 130 18.90 -12.45 -7.19
C GLY A 130 17.70 -11.90 -7.97
N GLY A 131 17.49 -10.57 -7.97
CA GLY A 131 16.37 -9.92 -8.66
C GLY A 131 15.02 -10.06 -7.95
N LYS A 132 15.00 -10.53 -6.69
CA LYS A 132 13.76 -10.60 -5.89
C LYS A 132 13.47 -9.25 -5.25
N ASN A 133 12.24 -8.79 -5.40
CA ASN A 133 11.72 -7.64 -4.68
C ASN A 133 11.45 -8.02 -3.22
N VAL A 134 11.92 -7.17 -2.31
CA VAL A 134 11.62 -7.23 -0.88
C VAL A 134 10.99 -5.90 -0.49
N PHE A 135 9.85 -5.98 0.14
CA PHE A 135 9.11 -4.82 0.63
C PHE A 135 9.40 -4.67 2.14
N PRO A 136 10.15 -3.64 2.55
CA PRO A 136 10.49 -3.40 3.95
C PRO A 136 9.26 -3.36 4.85
N GLU A 137 8.20 -2.71 4.38
CA GLU A 137 6.96 -2.51 5.11
C GLU A 137 6.30 -3.82 5.51
N GLU A 138 6.31 -4.85 4.66
CA GLU A 138 5.76 -6.17 5.00
C GLU A 138 6.51 -6.85 6.15
N ILE A 139 7.82 -6.64 6.22
CA ILE A 139 8.65 -7.21 7.30
C ILE A 139 8.45 -6.40 8.58
N GLU A 140 8.46 -5.07 8.49
CA GLU A 140 8.29 -4.15 9.61
C GLU A 140 6.93 -4.36 10.30
N ASP A 141 5.86 -4.57 9.53
CA ASP A 141 4.51 -4.83 10.06
C ASP A 141 4.43 -6.08 10.94
N HIS A 142 5.25 -7.11 10.65
CA HIS A 142 5.31 -8.31 11.49
C HIS A 142 5.85 -8.04 12.89
N PHE A 143 6.66 -7.00 13.07
CA PHE A 143 7.30 -6.67 14.34
C PHE A 143 6.56 -5.59 15.15
N GLN A 144 5.58 -4.91 14.56
CA GLN A 144 4.83 -3.83 15.24
C GLN A 144 4.06 -4.27 16.50
N LEU A 145 3.85 -5.56 16.67
CA LEU A 145 3.07 -6.15 17.79
C LEU A 145 3.95 -6.70 18.91
N TYR A 146 5.26 -6.55 18.83
CA TYR A 146 6.16 -6.97 19.89
C TYR A 146 6.37 -5.82 20.87
N ASP A 147 5.89 -5.98 22.10
CA ASP A 147 5.96 -4.95 23.16
C ASP A 147 7.39 -4.48 23.47
N ASP A 148 8.39 -5.32 23.19
CA ASP A 148 9.81 -5.03 23.42
C ASP A 148 10.45 -4.22 22.27
N ILE A 149 9.72 -3.98 21.16
CA ILE A 149 10.22 -3.26 19.98
C ILE A 149 9.45 -1.94 19.83
N ASP A 150 10.13 -0.83 20.09
CA ASP A 150 9.53 0.50 19.96
C ASP A 150 9.50 0.94 18.48
N THR A 151 10.57 0.68 17.75
CA THR A 151 10.68 1.05 16.33
C THR A 151 11.58 0.07 15.59
N ILE A 152 11.17 -0.32 14.38
CA ILE A 152 11.97 -1.13 13.46
C ILE A 152 12.08 -0.42 12.12
N CYS A 153 13.22 -0.57 11.46
CA CYS A 153 13.44 -0.08 10.09
C CYS A 153 14.29 -1.08 9.33
N ILE A 154 13.79 -1.57 8.22
CA ILE A 154 14.50 -2.49 7.32
C ILE A 154 15.22 -1.68 6.26
N ILE A 155 16.53 -1.83 6.21
CA ILE A 155 17.39 -1.14 5.24
C ILE A 155 18.21 -2.14 4.42
N PRO A 156 18.52 -1.83 3.15
CA PRO A 156 19.40 -2.67 2.37
C PRO A 156 20.83 -2.61 2.94
N TYR A 157 21.46 -3.77 3.06
CA TYR A 157 22.86 -3.90 3.42
C TYR A 157 23.63 -4.62 2.32
N VAL A 158 24.68 -4.00 1.81
CA VAL A 158 25.57 -4.60 0.80
C VAL A 158 26.67 -5.38 1.52
N ILE A 159 26.62 -6.71 1.41
CA ILE A 159 27.71 -7.55 1.89
C ILE A 159 28.86 -7.48 0.88
N ASP A 160 29.99 -6.95 1.30
CA ASP A 160 31.20 -6.92 0.46
C ASP A 160 31.57 -8.35 0.04
N LYS A 161 31.79 -8.56 -1.26
CA LYS A 161 32.12 -9.89 -1.82
C LYS A 161 33.37 -10.52 -1.18
N ALA A 162 34.25 -9.71 -0.61
CA ALA A 162 35.44 -10.19 0.12
C ALA A 162 35.09 -10.89 1.45
N MET A 163 33.93 -10.56 2.07
CA MET A 163 33.47 -11.25 3.29
C MET A 163 32.68 -12.54 3.02
N LYS A 164 32.24 -12.77 1.80
CA LYS A 164 31.51 -14.02 1.43
C LYS A 164 32.38 -15.30 1.46
N SER A 165 33.69 -15.17 1.58
CA SER A 165 34.59 -16.32 1.64
C SER A 165 34.84 -16.90 3.05
N GLU A 166 34.32 -16.26 4.11
CA GLU A 166 34.62 -16.64 5.50
C GLU A 166 33.38 -16.87 6.39
N GLY A 167 32.18 -16.83 5.84
CA GLY A 167 30.95 -16.96 6.64
C GLY A 167 30.04 -18.09 6.16
N ILE A 168 30.14 -19.25 6.77
CA ILE A 168 29.06 -20.24 6.91
C ILE A 168 28.40 -20.01 8.26
#